data_d967dca54c2dd24438b31e3df52cbb09
#
_entry.id   d967dca54c2dd24438b31e3df52cbb09
#
_cell.length_a   1.000
_cell.length_b   1.000
_cell.length_c   1.000
_cell.angle_alpha   90.00
_cell.angle_beta   90.00
_cell.angle_gamma   90.00
#
_symmetry.space_group_name_H-M   'P 1'
#
loop_
_entity.id
_entity.type
_entity.pdbx_description
1 polymer ?
#
loop_
_entity_poly.entity_id
_entity_poly.type
_entity_poly.pdbx_seq_one_letter_code
_entity_poly.pdbx_strand_id
1 'polypeptide(L)'
;MDEENGGIYTGLSRDGSLIESDKSVWFQGRALWTFSMAYIRYGNPEYLKAADSLVKFLEEHCFDSDGRMFFRVSADGRPVIKRLRYFFSETFAVIGFAAYARATGKDEYRQKALILLEMIEDIRRTPGTLVPKFNPQVEPSRSFGEPMILLNVMAELRESCPYMEDEINRYIDGLLEEIQTYFVRPDMKLVLEQCTPDGTFMRDHFEGRILNPGHAIEGSWFIMNEGIKRNRKDLKDLGLKILDWEWSLGWDEEYGGGIIQYRDALGLPLSEYHQDMKFWWPQCEAAIATLMAWRITGNQSYLDKFEQVDRYITDRFVDEKYGEWFGYFHRDGTLATPIKGNLYKGPFHIPRMYMKCLELMQ
;
A
#
# COMPACT_ATOMS: atom_id res chain seq x y z
N MET A 1 6.52 15.68 -12.61
CA MET A 1 7.45 16.39 -11.68
C MET A 1 7.11 17.88 -11.68
N ASP A 2 7.32 18.57 -10.57
CA ASP A 2 7.27 20.03 -10.50
C ASP A 2 8.69 20.56 -10.72
N GLU A 3 8.92 21.21 -11.86
CA GLU A 3 10.26 21.72 -12.22
C GLU A 3 10.61 23.02 -11.50
N GLU A 4 9.63 23.74 -10.97
CA GLU A 4 9.82 25.02 -10.28
C GLU A 4 10.12 24.80 -8.81
N ASN A 5 9.32 23.99 -8.10
CA ASN A 5 9.42 23.82 -6.65
C ASN A 5 9.96 22.44 -6.23
N GLY A 6 10.19 21.55 -7.18
CA GLY A 6 10.61 20.17 -6.90
C GLY A 6 9.45 19.26 -6.48
N GLY A 7 9.76 17.97 -6.30
CA GLY A 7 8.74 16.97 -5.96
C GLY A 7 7.79 16.63 -7.10
N ILE A 8 6.66 15.99 -6.77
CA ILE A 8 5.66 15.55 -7.75
C ILE A 8 4.28 16.14 -7.43
N TYR A 9 3.56 16.60 -8.47
CA TYR A 9 2.16 16.98 -8.36
C TYR A 9 1.25 15.78 -8.11
N THR A 10 0.13 16.01 -7.44
CA THR A 10 -0.81 14.96 -7.04
C THR A 10 -2.05 14.93 -7.92
N GLY A 11 -2.65 16.09 -8.17
CA GLY A 11 -3.92 16.21 -8.90
C GLY A 11 -3.71 16.39 -10.40
N LEU A 12 -3.99 15.35 -11.19
CA LEU A 12 -3.82 15.36 -12.64
C LEU A 12 -5.10 14.96 -13.37
N SER A 13 -5.44 15.70 -14.42
CA SER A 13 -6.51 15.40 -15.36
C SER A 13 -6.15 14.17 -16.23
N ARG A 14 -7.11 13.74 -17.06
CA ARG A 14 -6.93 12.60 -17.97
C ARG A 14 -5.75 12.77 -18.94
N ASP A 15 -5.54 13.97 -19.43
CA ASP A 15 -4.48 14.31 -20.40
C ASP A 15 -3.12 14.65 -19.72
N GLY A 16 -3.05 14.51 -18.38
CA GLY A 16 -1.88 14.85 -17.60
C GLY A 16 -1.76 16.33 -17.20
N SER A 17 -2.70 17.17 -17.61
CA SER A 17 -2.75 18.57 -17.16
C SER A 17 -3.02 18.68 -15.67
N LEU A 18 -2.47 19.72 -15.05
CA LEU A 18 -2.60 19.97 -13.62
C LEU A 18 -4.03 20.39 -13.25
N ILE A 19 -4.65 19.69 -12.30
CA ILE A 19 -5.96 20.06 -11.71
C ILE A 19 -5.75 20.92 -10.46
N GLU A 20 -4.82 20.51 -9.59
CA GLU A 20 -4.46 21.21 -8.36
C GLU A 20 -2.95 21.10 -8.10
N SER A 21 -2.39 22.17 -7.55
CA SER A 21 -0.94 22.25 -7.30
C SER A 21 -0.49 21.70 -5.95
N ASP A 22 -1.41 21.44 -5.03
CA ASP A 22 -1.10 20.85 -3.74
C ASP A 22 -0.50 19.45 -3.88
N LYS A 23 0.43 19.12 -2.97
CA LYS A 23 1.18 17.88 -3.00
C LYS A 23 0.88 17.00 -1.79
N SER A 24 0.49 15.75 -2.04
CA SER A 24 0.40 14.74 -1.01
C SER A 24 1.80 14.30 -0.58
N VAL A 25 2.08 14.34 0.72
CA VAL A 25 3.37 13.90 1.28
C VAL A 25 3.54 12.39 1.12
N TRP A 26 2.45 11.62 1.21
CA TRP A 26 2.47 10.18 0.91
C TRP A 26 3.06 9.91 -0.47
N PHE A 27 2.72 10.75 -1.45
CA PHE A 27 3.18 10.56 -2.82
C PHE A 27 4.63 10.93 -3.02
N GLN A 28 5.14 11.91 -2.28
CA GLN A 28 6.56 12.22 -2.34
C GLN A 28 7.39 11.00 -1.90
N GLY A 29 7.03 10.36 -0.78
CA GLY A 29 7.69 9.15 -0.30
C GLY A 29 7.52 7.94 -1.24
N ARG A 30 6.29 7.70 -1.70
CA ARG A 30 5.97 6.62 -2.66
C ARG A 30 6.70 6.81 -4.00
N ALA A 31 6.71 8.04 -4.54
CA ALA A 31 7.41 8.36 -5.78
C ALA A 31 8.93 8.23 -5.61
N LEU A 32 9.48 8.64 -4.47
CA LEU A 32 10.90 8.45 -4.17
C LEU A 32 11.28 6.97 -4.22
N TRP A 33 10.47 6.08 -3.59
CA TRP A 33 10.65 4.64 -3.71
C TRP A 33 10.59 4.18 -5.16
N THR A 34 9.56 4.58 -5.90
CA THR A 34 9.32 4.14 -7.28
C THR A 34 10.48 4.52 -8.21
N PHE A 35 10.92 5.78 -8.19
CA PHE A 35 11.99 6.23 -9.06
C PHE A 35 13.35 5.67 -8.65
N SER A 36 13.60 5.48 -7.35
CA SER A 36 14.80 4.82 -6.86
C SER A 36 14.87 3.35 -7.31
N MET A 37 13.76 2.60 -7.19
CA MET A 37 13.69 1.22 -7.66
C MET A 37 13.78 1.11 -9.17
N ALA A 38 13.17 2.04 -9.91
CA ALA A 38 13.31 2.10 -11.37
C ALA A 38 14.75 2.36 -11.79
N TYR A 39 15.47 3.25 -11.09
CA TYR A 39 16.89 3.47 -11.33
C TYR A 39 17.73 2.22 -11.05
N ILE A 40 17.52 1.56 -9.92
CA ILE A 40 18.22 0.31 -9.56
C ILE A 40 18.01 -0.76 -10.65
N ARG A 41 16.78 -0.87 -11.18
CA ARG A 41 16.42 -1.93 -12.14
C ARG A 41 16.86 -1.64 -13.56
N TYR A 42 16.73 -0.39 -14.02
CA TYR A 42 16.89 -0.02 -15.44
C TYR A 42 18.11 0.85 -15.72
N GLY A 43 18.76 1.42 -14.70
CA GLY A 43 19.97 2.25 -14.86
C GLY A 43 19.76 3.59 -15.56
N ASN A 44 18.53 4.02 -15.83
CA ASN A 44 18.27 5.27 -16.52
C ASN A 44 18.48 6.48 -15.58
N PRO A 45 19.41 7.42 -15.88
CA PRO A 45 19.73 8.54 -15.00
C PRO A 45 18.56 9.51 -14.77
N GLU A 46 17.56 9.56 -15.65
CA GLU A 46 16.38 10.41 -15.46
C GLU A 46 15.55 9.96 -14.25
N TYR A 47 15.54 8.66 -13.92
CA TYR A 47 14.89 8.18 -12.71
C TYR A 47 15.63 8.65 -11.46
N LEU A 48 16.96 8.65 -11.46
CA LEU A 48 17.73 9.16 -10.33
C LEU A 48 17.54 10.66 -10.17
N LYS A 49 17.52 11.43 -11.26
CA LYS A 49 17.24 12.87 -11.21
C LYS A 49 15.84 13.17 -10.62
N ALA A 50 14.84 12.37 -10.96
CA ALA A 50 13.51 12.49 -10.36
C ALA A 50 13.54 12.15 -8.84
N ALA A 51 14.26 11.10 -8.45
CA ALA A 51 14.45 10.75 -7.05
C ALA A 51 15.21 11.84 -6.26
N ASP A 52 16.24 12.47 -6.85
CA ASP A 52 16.98 13.59 -6.26
C ASP A 52 16.05 14.80 -5.99
N SER A 53 15.16 15.13 -6.93
CA SER A 53 14.15 16.19 -6.72
C SER A 53 13.18 15.86 -5.60
N LEU A 54 12.72 14.60 -5.52
CA LEU A 54 11.78 14.14 -4.50
C LEU A 54 12.40 14.11 -3.10
N VAL A 55 13.62 13.62 -2.97
CA VAL A 55 14.30 13.58 -1.67
C VAL A 55 14.54 14.97 -1.13
N LYS A 56 14.96 15.91 -1.99
CA LYS A 56 15.14 17.31 -1.61
C LYS A 56 13.83 17.94 -1.15
N PHE A 57 12.73 17.75 -1.91
CA PHE A 57 11.42 18.28 -1.54
C PHE A 57 10.91 17.70 -0.22
N LEU A 58 11.11 16.40 0.02
CA LEU A 58 10.75 15.76 1.29
C LEU A 58 11.48 16.42 2.47
N GLU A 59 12.80 16.61 2.34
CA GLU A 59 13.62 17.15 3.41
C GLU A 59 13.32 18.63 3.73
N GLU A 60 13.09 19.44 2.70
CA GLU A 60 12.90 20.87 2.86
C GLU A 60 11.47 21.26 3.25
N HIS A 61 10.45 20.44 2.91
CA HIS A 61 9.06 20.87 2.94
C HIS A 61 8.07 19.95 3.64
N CYS A 62 8.44 18.69 3.90
CA CYS A 62 7.44 17.70 4.34
C CYS A 62 7.46 17.42 5.85
N PHE A 63 8.37 18.02 6.61
CA PHE A 63 8.50 17.82 8.06
C PHE A 63 8.04 19.03 8.86
N ASP A 64 7.33 18.79 9.96
CA ASP A 64 7.02 19.79 10.97
C ASP A 64 8.19 19.92 11.98
N SER A 65 8.17 20.93 12.80
CA SER A 65 9.22 21.24 13.78
C SER A 65 9.44 20.16 14.86
N ASP A 66 8.46 19.25 15.04
CA ASP A 66 8.56 18.11 15.95
C ASP A 66 9.07 16.82 15.28
N GLY A 67 9.50 16.91 14.01
CA GLY A 67 10.00 15.78 13.23
C GLY A 67 8.91 14.93 12.59
N ARG A 68 7.62 15.14 12.90
CA ARG A 68 6.50 14.48 12.24
C ARG A 68 6.29 15.04 10.84
N MET A 69 5.71 14.24 9.96
CA MET A 69 5.46 14.66 8.58
C MET A 69 4.06 15.25 8.40
N PHE A 70 3.96 16.20 7.47
CA PHE A 70 2.66 16.72 7.02
C PHE A 70 1.94 15.66 6.18
N PHE A 71 0.61 15.83 6.03
CA PHE A 71 -0.17 15.02 5.10
C PHE A 71 -0.23 15.66 3.70
N ARG A 72 -0.44 16.98 3.64
CA ARG A 72 -0.55 17.74 2.39
C ARG A 72 0.14 19.10 2.52
N VAL A 73 0.88 19.49 1.49
CA VAL A 73 1.55 20.78 1.38
C VAL A 73 1.17 21.47 0.06
N SER A 74 1.28 22.78 -0.02
CA SER A 74 1.14 23.55 -1.26
C SER A 74 2.29 23.24 -2.23
N ALA A 75 2.22 23.73 -3.47
CA ALA A 75 3.27 23.54 -4.46
C ALA A 75 4.65 23.97 -3.96
N ASP A 76 4.71 25.10 -3.24
CA ASP A 76 5.91 25.69 -2.65
C ASP A 76 6.25 25.16 -1.24
N GLY A 77 5.58 24.09 -0.79
CA GLY A 77 5.91 23.35 0.43
C GLY A 77 5.30 23.88 1.73
N ARG A 78 4.37 24.84 1.69
CA ARG A 78 3.71 25.31 2.91
C ARG A 78 2.65 24.30 3.40
N PRO A 79 2.54 24.03 4.70
CA PRO A 79 1.55 23.08 5.23
C PRO A 79 0.12 23.47 4.92
N VAL A 80 -0.64 22.54 4.30
CA VAL A 80 -2.08 22.69 4.03
C VAL A 80 -2.89 21.81 4.98
N ILE A 81 -2.54 20.53 5.11
CA ILE A 81 -3.08 19.62 6.12
C ILE A 81 -1.90 19.08 6.91
N LYS A 82 -1.82 19.44 8.19
CA LYS A 82 -0.69 19.05 9.01
C LYS A 82 -0.59 17.53 9.15
N ARG A 83 -1.66 16.87 9.63
CA ARG A 83 -1.64 15.42 9.91
C ARG A 83 -3.01 14.81 9.70
N LEU A 84 -2.99 13.53 9.32
CA LEU A 84 -4.09 12.62 9.56
C LEU A 84 -3.85 11.86 10.86
N ARG A 85 -4.77 10.91 11.18
CA ARG A 85 -4.73 10.07 12.38
C ARG A 85 -3.70 8.93 12.31
N TYR A 86 -2.82 8.96 11.31
CA TYR A 86 -1.89 7.88 10.98
C TYR A 86 -0.48 8.42 10.93
N PHE A 87 0.47 7.52 10.90
CA PHE A 87 1.89 7.74 10.62
C PHE A 87 2.29 7.31 9.19
N PHE A 88 1.34 7.28 8.26
CA PHE A 88 1.60 6.73 6.90
C PHE A 88 2.45 7.66 6.03
N SER A 89 2.49 8.96 6.31
CA SER A 89 3.49 9.83 5.65
C SER A 89 4.90 9.38 5.99
N GLU A 90 5.13 9.10 7.26
CA GLU A 90 6.40 8.61 7.78
C GLU A 90 6.74 7.22 7.21
N THR A 91 5.80 6.28 7.13
CA THR A 91 6.06 4.95 6.56
C THR A 91 6.49 5.01 5.10
N PHE A 92 5.84 5.85 4.29
CA PHE A 92 6.23 6.02 2.89
C PHE A 92 7.56 6.76 2.73
N ALA A 93 7.89 7.66 3.63
CA ALA A 93 9.22 8.27 3.64
C ALA A 93 10.31 7.26 4.03
N VAL A 94 10.04 6.34 4.98
CA VAL A 94 10.96 5.25 5.35
C VAL A 94 11.32 4.41 4.12
N ILE A 95 10.31 3.89 3.40
CA ILE A 95 10.60 3.07 2.21
C ILE A 95 11.27 3.88 1.08
N GLY A 96 10.89 5.15 0.92
CA GLY A 96 11.50 6.05 -0.05
C GLY A 96 12.98 6.30 0.25
N PHE A 97 13.32 6.67 1.47
CA PHE A 97 14.71 6.87 1.89
C PHE A 97 15.53 5.57 1.85
N ALA A 98 14.95 4.45 2.25
CA ALA A 98 15.61 3.14 2.17
C ALA A 98 15.96 2.76 0.72
N ALA A 99 15.02 2.94 -0.22
CA ALA A 99 15.26 2.68 -1.64
C ALA A 99 16.27 3.67 -2.24
N TYR A 100 16.19 4.94 -1.88
CA TYR A 100 17.14 5.95 -2.36
C TYR A 100 18.56 5.73 -1.83
N ALA A 101 18.70 5.28 -0.57
CA ALA A 101 19.99 4.88 -0.03
C ALA A 101 20.61 3.70 -0.81
N ARG A 102 19.79 2.73 -1.23
CA ARG A 102 20.23 1.61 -2.09
C ARG A 102 20.65 2.10 -3.48
N ALA A 103 19.87 3.03 -4.06
CA ALA A 103 20.11 3.57 -5.40
C ALA A 103 21.41 4.39 -5.49
N THR A 104 21.74 5.11 -4.42
CA THR A 104 22.85 6.09 -4.40
C THR A 104 24.07 5.63 -3.61
N GLY A 105 23.94 4.63 -2.75
CA GLY A 105 24.96 4.23 -1.78
C GLY A 105 25.15 5.20 -0.61
N LYS A 106 24.33 6.26 -0.48
CA LYS A 106 24.44 7.28 0.56
C LYS A 106 23.83 6.80 1.88
N ASP A 107 24.68 6.55 2.87
CA ASP A 107 24.26 6.03 4.18
C ASP A 107 23.36 6.98 4.97
N GLU A 108 23.49 8.29 4.78
CA GLU A 108 22.67 9.28 5.46
C GLU A 108 21.17 9.05 5.30
N TYR A 109 20.71 8.57 4.13
CA TYR A 109 19.29 8.28 3.90
C TYR A 109 18.85 6.97 4.54
N ARG A 110 19.75 6.02 4.72
CA ARG A 110 19.50 4.83 5.54
C ARG A 110 19.28 5.22 7.00
N GLN A 111 20.11 6.11 7.54
CA GLN A 111 19.96 6.64 8.91
C GLN A 111 18.64 7.39 9.07
N LYS A 112 18.24 8.23 8.10
CA LYS A 112 16.94 8.92 8.12
C LYS A 112 15.76 7.95 8.15
N ALA A 113 15.83 6.87 7.36
CA ALA A 113 14.80 5.83 7.38
C ALA A 113 14.69 5.16 8.76
N LEU A 114 15.82 4.85 9.40
CA LEU A 114 15.85 4.25 10.75
C LEU A 114 15.31 5.20 11.82
N ILE A 115 15.67 6.49 11.79
CA ILE A 115 15.15 7.51 12.72
C ILE A 115 13.62 7.64 12.59
N LEU A 116 13.09 7.62 11.36
CA LEU A 116 11.64 7.66 11.15
C LEU A 116 10.96 6.37 11.63
N LEU A 117 11.59 5.21 11.46
CA LEU A 117 11.07 3.96 12.00
C LEU A 117 10.99 4.02 13.53
N GLU A 118 12.04 4.49 14.21
CA GLU A 118 12.05 4.66 15.66
C GLU A 118 10.89 5.57 16.11
N MET A 119 10.67 6.68 15.42
CA MET A 119 9.54 7.58 15.68
C MET A 119 8.19 6.87 15.51
N ILE A 120 8.00 6.06 14.45
CA ILE A 120 6.78 5.28 14.23
C ILE A 120 6.54 4.32 15.40
N GLU A 121 7.60 3.65 15.87
CA GLU A 121 7.51 2.73 17.00
C GLU A 121 7.16 3.43 18.31
N ASP A 122 7.71 4.60 18.56
CA ASP A 122 7.37 5.41 19.73
C ASP A 122 5.90 5.83 19.70
N ILE A 123 5.39 6.20 18.52
CA ILE A 123 3.96 6.50 18.32
C ILE A 123 3.09 5.28 18.61
N ARG A 124 3.45 4.10 18.12
CA ARG A 124 2.69 2.85 18.34
C ARG A 124 2.68 2.42 19.79
N ARG A 125 3.80 2.61 20.50
CA ARG A 125 3.97 2.19 21.91
C ARG A 125 3.37 3.16 22.91
N THR A 126 3.13 4.43 22.51
CA THR A 126 2.67 5.48 23.40
C THR A 126 1.20 5.82 23.16
N PRO A 127 0.26 5.31 24.01
CA PRO A 127 -1.15 5.62 23.86
C PRO A 127 -1.44 7.12 23.89
N GLY A 128 -2.33 7.58 23.02
CA GLY A 128 -2.74 8.99 22.93
C GLY A 128 -1.83 9.89 22.08
N THR A 129 -0.76 9.37 21.52
CA THR A 129 0.12 10.11 20.56
C THR A 129 -0.63 10.47 19.28
N LEU A 130 -1.49 9.57 18.80
CA LEU A 130 -2.39 9.86 17.69
C LEU A 130 -3.81 10.13 18.21
N VAL A 131 -4.50 11.05 17.54
CA VAL A 131 -5.94 11.25 17.77
C VAL A 131 -6.68 10.04 17.21
N PRO A 132 -7.42 9.26 18.03
CA PRO A 132 -8.09 8.07 17.57
C PRO A 132 -9.22 8.42 16.59
N LYS A 133 -9.49 7.52 15.63
CA LYS A 133 -10.62 7.65 14.69
C LYS A 133 -11.96 7.59 15.43
N PHE A 134 -12.08 6.69 16.39
CA PHE A 134 -13.25 6.49 17.22
C PHE A 134 -12.98 6.90 18.66
N ASN A 135 -14.04 7.19 19.42
CA ASN A 135 -13.89 7.39 20.85
C ASN A 135 -13.51 6.05 21.50
N PRO A 136 -12.31 5.88 22.05
CA PRO A 136 -11.83 4.60 22.55
C PRO A 136 -12.57 4.10 23.81
N GLN A 137 -13.36 4.97 24.45
CA GLN A 137 -14.23 4.56 25.56
C GLN A 137 -15.54 3.93 25.09
N VAL A 138 -15.93 4.21 23.83
CA VAL A 138 -17.18 3.71 23.22
C VAL A 138 -16.88 2.59 22.24
N GLU A 139 -15.89 2.79 21.39
CA GLU A 139 -15.54 1.88 20.29
C GLU A 139 -14.02 1.76 20.13
N PRO A 140 -13.34 1.07 21.08
CA PRO A 140 -11.92 0.82 20.94
C PRO A 140 -11.67 -0.15 19.79
N SER A 141 -10.70 0.16 18.91
CA SER A 141 -10.39 -0.68 17.75
C SER A 141 -8.90 -0.74 17.43
N ARG A 142 -8.50 -1.83 16.76
CA ARG A 142 -7.24 -2.03 16.05
C ARG A 142 -7.49 -2.06 14.55
N SER A 143 -6.53 -1.63 13.75
CA SER A 143 -6.60 -1.68 12.30
C SER A 143 -5.57 -2.65 11.72
N PHE A 144 -5.98 -3.50 10.78
CA PHE A 144 -5.12 -4.38 9.99
C PHE A 144 -4.09 -3.60 9.16
N GLY A 145 -4.47 -2.43 8.69
CA GLY A 145 -3.60 -1.59 7.86
C GLY A 145 -2.27 -1.21 8.52
N GLU A 146 -2.22 -1.13 9.86
CA GLU A 146 -0.97 -0.79 10.57
C GLU A 146 0.09 -1.91 10.50
N PRO A 147 -0.15 -3.13 11.00
CA PRO A 147 0.85 -4.19 10.90
C PRO A 147 1.11 -4.62 9.45
N MET A 148 0.13 -4.53 8.56
CA MET A 148 0.30 -4.83 7.14
C MET A 148 1.30 -3.87 6.47
N ILE A 149 1.14 -2.55 6.64
CA ILE A 149 2.06 -1.58 6.03
C ILE A 149 3.47 -1.68 6.61
N LEU A 150 3.58 -1.94 7.92
CA LEU A 150 4.88 -2.11 8.57
C LEU A 150 5.59 -3.39 8.12
N LEU A 151 4.87 -4.44 7.77
CA LEU A 151 5.46 -5.63 7.17
C LEU A 151 6.20 -5.29 5.86
N ASN A 152 5.61 -4.46 5.01
CA ASN A 152 6.28 -3.95 3.80
C ASN A 152 7.46 -3.02 4.12
N VAL A 153 7.28 -2.11 5.10
CA VAL A 153 8.35 -1.18 5.52
C VAL A 153 9.59 -1.95 6.00
N MET A 154 9.38 -2.97 6.82
CA MET A 154 10.48 -3.80 7.34
C MET A 154 11.15 -4.63 6.24
N ALA A 155 10.38 -5.14 5.28
CA ALA A 155 10.94 -5.83 4.13
C ALA A 155 11.84 -4.92 3.28
N GLU A 156 11.43 -3.69 3.00
CA GLU A 156 12.24 -2.69 2.27
C GLU A 156 13.48 -2.24 3.07
N LEU A 157 13.36 -2.06 4.37
CA LEU A 157 14.49 -1.74 5.25
C LEU A 157 15.52 -2.88 5.29
N ARG A 158 15.09 -4.14 5.34
CA ARG A 158 15.99 -5.30 5.31
C ARG A 158 16.87 -5.30 4.06
N GLU A 159 16.31 -4.95 2.90
CA GLU A 159 17.07 -4.82 1.65
C GLU A 159 18.09 -3.65 1.70
N SER A 160 17.81 -2.61 2.47
CA SER A 160 18.71 -1.47 2.64
C SER A 160 19.71 -1.64 3.78
N CYS A 161 19.35 -2.40 4.81
CA CYS A 161 20.13 -2.62 6.03
C CYS A 161 20.42 -4.10 6.26
N PRO A 162 21.18 -4.80 5.38
CA PRO A 162 21.41 -6.25 5.52
C PRO A 162 22.15 -6.62 6.81
N TYR A 163 22.88 -5.68 7.41
CA TYR A 163 23.56 -5.87 8.71
C TYR A 163 22.59 -5.92 9.91
N MET A 164 21.31 -5.59 9.73
CA MET A 164 20.24 -5.66 10.73
C MET A 164 19.23 -6.79 10.41
N GLU A 165 19.55 -7.71 9.52
CA GLU A 165 18.61 -8.72 9.03
C GLU A 165 17.95 -9.51 10.17
N ASP A 166 18.69 -9.94 11.18
CA ASP A 166 18.16 -10.71 12.31
C ASP A 166 17.21 -9.89 13.19
N GLU A 167 17.49 -8.61 13.38
CA GLU A 167 16.64 -7.71 14.15
C GLU A 167 15.35 -7.41 13.40
N ILE A 168 15.46 -7.10 12.12
CA ILE A 168 14.33 -6.86 11.23
C ILE A 168 13.45 -8.11 11.12
N ASN A 169 14.05 -9.30 10.99
CA ASN A 169 13.29 -10.55 10.96
C ASN A 169 12.51 -10.81 12.24
N ARG A 170 13.06 -10.49 13.42
CA ARG A 170 12.31 -10.59 14.69
C ARG A 170 11.15 -9.61 14.75
N TYR A 171 11.34 -8.40 14.22
CA TYR A 171 10.26 -7.43 14.13
C TYR A 171 9.14 -7.91 13.20
N ILE A 172 9.50 -8.42 12.02
CA ILE A 172 8.57 -9.04 11.07
C ILE A 172 7.80 -10.19 11.72
N ASP A 173 8.45 -11.05 12.50
CA ASP A 173 7.79 -12.15 13.21
C ASP A 173 6.73 -11.62 14.20
N GLY A 174 7.01 -10.54 14.91
CA GLY A 174 6.02 -9.88 15.78
C GLY A 174 4.82 -9.32 15.02
N LEU A 175 5.04 -8.71 13.85
CA LEU A 175 3.94 -8.23 12.99
C LEU A 175 3.10 -9.39 12.44
N LEU A 176 3.74 -10.48 12.03
CA LEU A 176 3.06 -11.68 11.56
C LEU A 176 2.22 -12.34 12.65
N GLU A 177 2.71 -12.37 13.89
CA GLU A 177 1.97 -12.84 15.04
C GLU A 177 0.77 -11.92 15.34
N GLU A 178 0.94 -10.60 15.29
CA GLU A 178 -0.14 -9.62 15.45
C GLU A 178 -1.23 -9.82 14.39
N ILE A 179 -0.85 -9.95 13.11
CA ILE A 179 -1.79 -10.20 12.01
C ILE A 179 -2.57 -11.48 12.22
N GLN A 180 -1.90 -12.57 12.55
CA GLN A 180 -2.54 -13.87 12.74
C GLN A 180 -3.46 -13.91 13.96
N THR A 181 -3.04 -13.28 15.05
CA THR A 181 -3.79 -13.31 16.32
C THR A 181 -5.06 -12.48 16.28
N TYR A 182 -5.00 -11.29 15.66
CA TYR A 182 -6.08 -10.32 15.76
C TYR A 182 -6.96 -10.23 14.52
N PHE A 183 -6.42 -10.47 13.32
CA PHE A 183 -7.14 -10.16 12.09
C PHE A 183 -7.51 -11.38 11.26
N VAL A 184 -6.67 -12.40 11.22
CA VAL A 184 -6.95 -13.62 10.43
C VAL A 184 -8.01 -14.48 11.12
N ARG A 185 -9.13 -14.74 10.45
CA ARG A 185 -10.27 -15.47 10.96
C ARG A 185 -10.54 -16.74 10.14
N PRO A 186 -9.86 -17.86 10.46
CA PRO A 186 -10.05 -19.12 9.73
C PRO A 186 -11.45 -19.70 9.83
N ASP A 187 -12.14 -19.44 10.94
CA ASP A 187 -13.54 -19.84 11.19
C ASP A 187 -14.53 -19.14 10.24
N MET A 188 -14.22 -17.90 9.85
CA MET A 188 -15.02 -17.07 8.94
C MET A 188 -14.44 -17.05 7.51
N LYS A 189 -13.22 -17.54 7.30
CA LYS A 189 -12.46 -17.49 6.04
C LYS A 189 -12.30 -16.07 5.49
N LEU A 190 -11.82 -15.16 6.33
CA LEU A 190 -11.59 -13.76 6.00
C LEU A 190 -10.51 -13.14 6.87
N VAL A 191 -10.10 -11.93 6.50
CA VAL A 191 -9.25 -11.05 7.30
C VAL A 191 -10.06 -9.82 7.71
N LEU A 192 -10.15 -9.54 9.01
CA LEU A 192 -10.82 -8.35 9.52
C LEU A 192 -10.00 -7.09 9.19
N GLU A 193 -10.64 -6.03 8.71
CA GLU A 193 -10.01 -4.72 8.56
C GLU A 193 -9.88 -4.01 9.91
N GLN A 194 -10.85 -4.26 10.84
CA GLN A 194 -10.84 -3.77 12.21
C GLN A 194 -11.37 -4.81 13.17
N CYS A 195 -10.83 -4.81 14.39
CA CYS A 195 -11.31 -5.63 15.52
C CYS A 195 -11.13 -4.86 16.84
N THR A 196 -11.71 -5.36 17.91
CA THR A 196 -11.44 -4.83 19.25
C THR A 196 -9.96 -5.02 19.64
N PRO A 197 -9.44 -4.34 20.69
CA PRO A 197 -8.06 -4.49 21.14
C PRO A 197 -7.64 -5.92 21.49
N ASP A 198 -8.58 -6.77 21.90
CA ASP A 198 -8.37 -8.19 22.20
C ASP A 198 -8.59 -9.13 20.99
N GLY A 199 -8.91 -8.57 19.80
CA GLY A 199 -9.14 -9.32 18.57
C GLY A 199 -10.57 -9.83 18.38
N THR A 200 -11.51 -9.43 19.22
CA THR A 200 -12.91 -9.84 19.07
C THR A 200 -13.54 -9.15 17.83
N PHE A 201 -14.32 -9.90 17.06
CA PHE A 201 -15.05 -9.39 15.92
C PHE A 201 -16.16 -8.42 16.37
N MET A 202 -16.13 -7.18 15.86
CA MET A 202 -17.05 -6.11 16.20
C MET A 202 -18.35 -6.24 15.38
N ARG A 203 -19.14 -7.28 15.64
CA ARG A 203 -20.30 -7.71 14.86
C ARG A 203 -21.38 -6.61 14.70
N ASP A 204 -21.60 -5.86 15.77
CA ASP A 204 -22.70 -4.88 15.86
C ASP A 204 -22.27 -3.47 15.41
N HIS A 205 -21.00 -3.30 15.03
CA HIS A 205 -20.44 -2.06 14.55
C HIS A 205 -20.18 -2.13 13.05
N PHE A 206 -20.58 -1.08 12.34
CA PHE A 206 -20.39 -0.97 10.89
C PHE A 206 -18.91 -1.13 10.50
N GLU A 207 -18.03 -0.39 11.16
CA GLU A 207 -16.60 -0.41 10.88
C GLU A 207 -15.97 -1.78 11.14
N GLY A 208 -16.44 -2.49 12.16
CA GLY A 208 -15.94 -3.84 12.48
C GLY A 208 -16.36 -4.90 11.46
N ARG A 209 -17.43 -4.62 10.68
CA ARG A 209 -17.89 -5.52 9.62
C ARG A 209 -17.32 -5.21 8.25
N ILE A 210 -16.73 -4.02 8.05
CA ILE A 210 -16.07 -3.69 6.77
C ILE A 210 -14.89 -4.63 6.57
N LEU A 211 -14.87 -5.28 5.42
CA LEU A 211 -13.74 -6.02 4.87
C LEU A 211 -13.16 -5.23 3.70
N ASN A 212 -11.85 -5.24 3.58
CA ASN A 212 -11.14 -4.66 2.44
C ASN A 212 -10.36 -5.77 1.72
N PRO A 213 -10.98 -6.45 0.73
CA PRO A 213 -10.30 -7.54 0.02
C PRO A 213 -8.97 -7.13 -0.60
N GLY A 214 -8.86 -5.88 -1.07
CA GLY A 214 -7.62 -5.33 -1.61
C GLY A 214 -6.48 -5.30 -0.58
N HIS A 215 -6.72 -4.80 0.64
CA HIS A 215 -5.72 -4.81 1.72
C HIS A 215 -5.33 -6.23 2.15
N ALA A 216 -6.31 -7.12 2.28
CA ALA A 216 -6.03 -8.49 2.68
C ALA A 216 -5.26 -9.26 1.59
N ILE A 217 -5.54 -9.03 0.30
CA ILE A 217 -4.76 -9.55 -0.83
C ILE A 217 -3.35 -8.95 -0.83
N GLU A 218 -3.18 -7.65 -0.58
CA GLU A 218 -1.87 -7.02 -0.43
C GLU A 218 -1.09 -7.66 0.72
N GLY A 219 -1.71 -7.80 1.90
CA GLY A 219 -1.11 -8.50 3.04
C GLY A 219 -0.76 -9.95 2.74
N SER A 220 -1.58 -10.65 1.95
CA SER A 220 -1.32 -12.04 1.57
C SER A 220 -0.01 -12.21 0.81
N TRP A 221 0.28 -11.34 -0.17
CA TRP A 221 1.52 -11.46 -0.90
C TRP A 221 2.73 -10.92 -0.12
N PHE A 222 2.56 -9.97 0.81
CA PHE A 222 3.63 -9.62 1.75
C PHE A 222 4.04 -10.84 2.59
N ILE A 223 3.07 -11.59 3.11
CA ILE A 223 3.29 -12.82 3.89
C ILE A 223 3.93 -13.91 3.01
N MET A 224 3.43 -14.11 1.79
CA MET A 224 4.02 -15.06 0.83
C MET A 224 5.47 -14.71 0.49
N ASN A 225 5.77 -13.42 0.28
CA ASN A 225 7.13 -12.94 0.00
C ASN A 225 8.08 -13.23 1.17
N GLU A 226 7.66 -13.04 2.42
CA GLU A 226 8.42 -13.46 3.59
C GLU A 226 8.62 -14.98 3.64
N GLY A 227 7.59 -15.74 3.27
CA GLY A 227 7.68 -17.19 3.14
C GLY A 227 8.69 -17.65 2.07
N ILE A 228 8.82 -16.93 0.96
CA ILE A 228 9.83 -17.17 -0.08
C ILE A 228 11.21 -16.77 0.45
N LYS A 229 11.37 -15.54 0.92
CA LYS A 229 12.66 -14.96 1.35
C LYS A 229 13.32 -15.78 2.46
N ARG A 230 12.53 -16.27 3.41
CA ARG A 230 12.99 -17.00 4.61
C ARG A 230 12.80 -18.52 4.51
N ASN A 231 12.36 -19.02 3.35
CA ASN A 231 12.00 -20.43 3.11
C ASN A 231 11.06 -21.02 4.17
N ARG A 232 10.04 -20.24 4.58
CA ARG A 232 9.04 -20.57 5.58
C ARG A 232 7.76 -21.09 4.90
N LYS A 233 7.53 -22.41 4.96
CA LYS A 233 6.35 -23.05 4.36
C LYS A 233 5.05 -22.58 5.00
N ASP A 234 5.03 -22.42 6.30
CA ASP A 234 3.88 -21.95 7.08
C ASP A 234 3.39 -20.55 6.62
N LEU A 235 4.30 -19.63 6.32
CA LEU A 235 3.97 -18.31 5.79
C LEU A 235 3.45 -18.39 4.34
N LYS A 236 4.04 -19.25 3.50
CA LYS A 236 3.52 -19.49 2.15
C LYS A 236 2.08 -20.01 2.21
N ASP A 237 1.83 -21.01 3.05
CA ASP A 237 0.51 -21.60 3.22
C ASP A 237 -0.51 -20.60 3.78
N LEU A 238 -0.10 -19.73 4.72
CA LEU A 238 -0.95 -18.69 5.27
C LEU A 238 -1.34 -17.67 4.21
N GLY A 239 -0.37 -17.13 3.47
CA GLY A 239 -0.64 -16.16 2.42
C GLY A 239 -1.55 -16.72 1.32
N LEU A 240 -1.33 -17.98 0.90
CA LEU A 240 -2.21 -18.67 -0.06
C LEU A 240 -3.66 -18.79 0.44
N LYS A 241 -3.85 -19.16 1.71
CA LYS A 241 -5.19 -19.24 2.31
C LYS A 241 -5.89 -17.88 2.34
N ILE A 242 -5.18 -16.82 2.74
CA ILE A 242 -5.73 -15.47 2.75
C ILE A 242 -6.12 -15.07 1.33
N LEU A 243 -5.25 -15.28 0.34
CA LEU A 243 -5.55 -14.98 -1.06
C LEU A 243 -6.82 -15.70 -1.55
N ASP A 244 -6.98 -16.98 -1.25
CA ASP A 244 -8.15 -17.74 -1.69
C ASP A 244 -9.45 -17.24 -1.05
N TRP A 245 -9.41 -16.88 0.23
CA TRP A 245 -10.58 -16.33 0.92
C TRP A 245 -10.97 -14.97 0.36
N GLU A 246 -10.00 -14.07 0.23
CA GLU A 246 -10.24 -12.69 -0.18
C GLU A 246 -10.53 -12.58 -1.68
N TRP A 247 -10.02 -13.50 -2.50
CA TRP A 247 -10.44 -13.64 -3.88
C TRP A 247 -11.94 -13.99 -3.96
N SER A 248 -12.39 -14.95 -3.17
CA SER A 248 -13.81 -15.37 -3.16
C SER A 248 -14.74 -14.28 -2.65
N LEU A 249 -14.26 -13.39 -1.79
CA LEU A 249 -15.02 -12.24 -1.26
C LEU A 249 -14.98 -11.05 -2.22
N GLY A 250 -13.85 -10.77 -2.83
CA GLY A 250 -13.58 -9.53 -3.55
C GLY A 250 -13.81 -9.59 -5.05
N TRP A 251 -13.58 -10.74 -5.72
CA TRP A 251 -13.74 -10.85 -7.15
C TRP A 251 -15.21 -10.80 -7.56
N ASP A 252 -15.57 -9.89 -8.48
CA ASP A 252 -16.96 -9.65 -8.88
C ASP A 252 -17.33 -10.43 -10.16
N GLU A 253 -17.77 -11.67 -10.01
CA GLU A 253 -18.20 -12.49 -11.15
C GLU A 253 -19.46 -11.94 -11.84
N GLU A 254 -20.34 -11.28 -11.09
CA GLU A 254 -21.61 -10.77 -11.60
C GLU A 254 -21.44 -9.67 -12.65
N TYR A 255 -20.43 -8.81 -12.47
CA TYR A 255 -20.16 -7.66 -13.35
C TYR A 255 -18.82 -7.79 -14.09
N GLY A 256 -18.47 -9.01 -14.47
CA GLY A 256 -17.36 -9.26 -15.40
C GLY A 256 -15.96 -9.16 -14.82
N GLY A 257 -15.83 -9.23 -13.50
CA GLY A 257 -14.53 -9.28 -12.83
C GLY A 257 -14.15 -7.99 -12.09
N GLY A 258 -12.92 -7.99 -11.58
CA GLY A 258 -12.33 -6.94 -10.76
C GLY A 258 -12.59 -7.09 -9.27
N ILE A 259 -11.60 -6.73 -8.46
CA ILE A 259 -11.70 -6.73 -7.00
C ILE A 259 -12.51 -5.51 -6.55
N ILE A 260 -13.56 -5.75 -5.79
CA ILE A 260 -14.42 -4.72 -5.19
C ILE A 260 -13.72 -4.10 -3.98
N GLN A 261 -14.01 -2.81 -3.74
CA GLN A 261 -13.36 -2.03 -2.69
C GLN A 261 -13.66 -2.55 -1.28
N TYR A 262 -14.94 -2.76 -0.95
CA TYR A 262 -15.35 -3.24 0.37
C TYR A 262 -16.42 -4.32 0.31
N ARG A 263 -16.44 -5.17 1.34
CA ARG A 263 -17.49 -6.16 1.62
C ARG A 263 -17.91 -6.06 3.08
N ASP A 264 -19.10 -6.51 3.41
CA ASP A 264 -19.54 -6.68 4.78
C ASP A 264 -19.31 -8.15 5.22
N ALA A 265 -18.71 -8.35 6.39
CA ALA A 265 -18.38 -9.67 6.93
C ALA A 265 -19.59 -10.60 7.14
N LEU A 266 -20.80 -10.03 7.22
CA LEU A 266 -22.05 -10.74 7.38
C LEU A 266 -22.93 -10.72 6.11
N GLY A 267 -22.42 -10.13 5.01
CA GLY A 267 -23.17 -9.97 3.77
C GLY A 267 -24.29 -8.92 3.82
N LEU A 268 -24.23 -7.99 4.77
CA LEU A 268 -25.19 -6.90 4.90
C LEU A 268 -24.82 -5.73 3.97
N PRO A 269 -25.76 -4.84 3.63
CA PRO A 269 -25.45 -3.60 2.92
C PRO A 269 -24.47 -2.73 3.72
N LEU A 270 -23.50 -2.14 3.03
CA LEU A 270 -22.57 -1.16 3.61
C LEU A 270 -23.09 0.27 3.43
N SER A 271 -22.75 1.17 4.38
CA SER A 271 -23.12 2.61 4.29
C SER A 271 -22.12 3.42 3.46
N GLU A 272 -20.99 2.86 3.09
CA GLU A 272 -19.99 3.53 2.26
C GLU A 272 -20.45 3.62 0.79
N TYR A 273 -20.58 4.82 0.24
CA TYR A 273 -21.09 5.03 -1.11
C TYR A 273 -20.22 4.43 -2.23
N HIS A 274 -18.95 4.18 -1.95
CA HIS A 274 -18.00 3.58 -2.89
C HIS A 274 -17.69 2.10 -2.58
N GLN A 275 -18.52 1.47 -1.77
CA GLN A 275 -18.31 0.10 -1.27
C GLN A 275 -18.07 -0.93 -2.38
N ASP A 276 -18.82 -0.86 -3.44
CA ASP A 276 -18.81 -1.81 -4.55
C ASP A 276 -18.05 -1.29 -5.78
N MET A 277 -17.41 -0.14 -5.67
CA MET A 277 -16.56 0.39 -6.73
C MET A 277 -15.29 -0.45 -6.91
N LYS A 278 -14.70 -0.35 -8.09
CA LYS A 278 -13.46 -1.04 -8.46
C LYS A 278 -12.36 -0.01 -8.64
N PHE A 279 -11.39 -0.02 -7.72
CA PHE A 279 -10.24 0.88 -7.75
C PHE A 279 -9.04 0.21 -8.42
N TRP A 280 -8.10 1.01 -8.89
CA TRP A 280 -6.89 0.55 -9.60
C TRP A 280 -5.98 -0.32 -8.71
N TRP A 281 -5.78 0.08 -7.44
CA TRP A 281 -4.79 -0.52 -6.58
C TRP A 281 -5.13 -1.97 -6.14
N PRO A 282 -6.40 -2.35 -5.83
CA PRO A 282 -6.71 -3.75 -5.54
C PRO A 282 -6.42 -4.68 -6.72
N GLN A 283 -6.57 -4.19 -7.95
CA GLN A 283 -6.25 -4.97 -9.14
C GLN A 283 -4.73 -5.20 -9.25
N CYS A 284 -3.92 -4.16 -8.96
CA CYS A 284 -2.46 -4.29 -8.90
C CYS A 284 -2.03 -5.35 -7.89
N GLU A 285 -2.60 -5.31 -6.68
CA GLU A 285 -2.25 -6.24 -5.61
C GLU A 285 -2.71 -7.68 -5.94
N ALA A 286 -3.88 -7.83 -6.53
CA ALA A 286 -4.38 -9.12 -6.98
C ALA A 286 -3.49 -9.73 -8.08
N ALA A 287 -2.99 -8.94 -9.02
CA ALA A 287 -2.06 -9.41 -10.05
C ALA A 287 -0.76 -9.93 -9.43
N ILE A 288 -0.17 -9.20 -8.48
CA ILE A 288 1.05 -9.64 -7.78
C ILE A 288 0.77 -10.94 -7.00
N ALA A 289 -0.29 -10.96 -6.20
CA ALA A 289 -0.61 -12.07 -5.31
C ALA A 289 -0.88 -13.37 -6.07
N THR A 290 -1.67 -13.31 -7.15
CA THR A 290 -2.03 -14.50 -7.94
C THR A 290 -0.83 -15.05 -8.71
N LEU A 291 0.00 -14.19 -9.30
CA LEU A 291 1.23 -14.60 -9.98
C LEU A 291 2.24 -15.22 -8.99
N MET A 292 2.40 -14.62 -7.81
CA MET A 292 3.26 -15.16 -6.74
C MET A 292 2.76 -16.51 -6.24
N ALA A 293 1.45 -16.68 -6.06
CA ALA A 293 0.83 -17.94 -5.66
C ALA A 293 1.07 -19.05 -6.71
N TRP A 294 0.98 -18.72 -8.00
CA TRP A 294 1.36 -19.64 -9.06
C TRP A 294 2.84 -20.04 -8.98
N ARG A 295 3.74 -19.10 -8.78
CA ARG A 295 5.19 -19.39 -8.64
C ARG A 295 5.51 -20.27 -7.44
N ILE A 296 4.79 -20.12 -6.33
CA ILE A 296 4.98 -20.95 -5.13
C ILE A 296 4.46 -22.38 -5.35
N THR A 297 3.32 -22.53 -6.04
CA THR A 297 2.56 -23.80 -6.05
C THR A 297 2.63 -24.57 -7.35
N GLY A 298 2.90 -23.90 -8.48
CA GLY A 298 2.72 -24.45 -9.83
C GLY A 298 1.26 -24.72 -10.21
N ASN A 299 0.27 -24.33 -9.37
CA ASN A 299 -1.13 -24.60 -9.62
C ASN A 299 -1.70 -23.65 -10.67
N GLN A 300 -2.16 -24.22 -11.78
CA GLN A 300 -2.69 -23.47 -12.93
C GLN A 300 -3.82 -22.51 -12.54
N SER A 301 -4.64 -22.85 -11.55
CA SER A 301 -5.76 -21.99 -11.15
C SER A 301 -5.33 -20.58 -10.69
N TYR A 302 -4.12 -20.42 -10.15
CA TYR A 302 -3.60 -19.10 -9.80
C TYR A 302 -3.10 -18.33 -11.03
N LEU A 303 -2.55 -19.02 -12.03
CA LEU A 303 -2.22 -18.39 -13.31
C LEU A 303 -3.49 -17.95 -14.04
N ASP A 304 -4.53 -18.77 -14.05
CA ASP A 304 -5.83 -18.42 -14.64
C ASP A 304 -6.43 -17.18 -13.94
N LYS A 305 -6.30 -17.07 -12.61
CA LYS A 305 -6.71 -15.87 -11.86
C LYS A 305 -5.87 -14.65 -12.25
N PHE A 306 -4.55 -14.80 -12.37
CA PHE A 306 -3.68 -13.73 -12.86
C PHE A 306 -4.10 -13.22 -14.24
N GLU A 307 -4.35 -14.13 -15.19
CA GLU A 307 -4.80 -13.78 -16.54
C GLU A 307 -6.17 -13.08 -16.54
N GLN A 308 -7.08 -13.46 -15.62
CA GLN A 308 -8.35 -12.76 -15.44
C GLN A 308 -8.15 -11.32 -14.96
N VAL A 309 -7.28 -11.10 -13.96
CA VAL A 309 -6.96 -9.76 -13.47
C VAL A 309 -6.27 -8.94 -14.55
N ASP A 310 -5.26 -9.48 -15.22
CA ASP A 310 -4.51 -8.79 -16.27
C ASP A 310 -5.41 -8.36 -17.43
N ARG A 311 -6.31 -9.25 -17.87
CA ARG A 311 -7.32 -8.92 -18.87
C ARG A 311 -8.26 -7.81 -18.38
N TYR A 312 -8.75 -7.91 -17.13
CA TYR A 312 -9.64 -6.90 -16.58
C TYR A 312 -8.95 -5.52 -16.48
N ILE A 313 -7.68 -5.49 -16.09
CA ILE A 313 -6.85 -4.30 -16.07
C ILE A 313 -6.72 -3.70 -17.48
N THR A 314 -6.34 -4.54 -18.45
CA THR A 314 -6.12 -4.11 -19.83
C THR A 314 -7.38 -3.55 -20.47
N ASP A 315 -8.50 -4.25 -20.29
CA ASP A 315 -9.78 -3.87 -20.91
C ASP A 315 -10.44 -2.64 -20.27
N ARG A 316 -10.14 -2.34 -18.99
CA ARG A 316 -10.86 -1.33 -18.23
C ARG A 316 -10.00 -0.16 -17.77
N PHE A 317 -8.84 -0.45 -17.17
CA PHE A 317 -8.03 0.58 -16.50
C PHE A 317 -7.04 1.28 -17.43
N VAL A 318 -6.49 0.60 -18.44
CA VAL A 318 -5.52 1.19 -19.36
C VAL A 318 -6.19 2.25 -20.23
N ASP A 319 -5.63 3.47 -20.25
CA ASP A 319 -6.09 4.54 -21.15
C ASP A 319 -5.21 4.59 -22.41
N GLU A 320 -5.67 3.93 -23.46
CA GLU A 320 -4.95 3.88 -24.73
C GLU A 320 -4.69 5.25 -25.37
N LYS A 321 -5.52 6.24 -25.04
CA LYS A 321 -5.43 7.56 -25.67
C LYS A 321 -4.36 8.45 -25.04
N TYR A 322 -4.26 8.45 -23.70
CA TYR A 322 -3.37 9.37 -22.98
C TYR A 322 -2.31 8.63 -22.16
N GLY A 323 -2.32 7.29 -22.21
CA GLY A 323 -1.47 6.47 -21.38
C GLY A 323 -1.89 6.47 -19.90
N GLU A 324 -1.15 5.71 -19.09
CA GLU A 324 -1.46 5.48 -17.67
C GLU A 324 -2.86 4.87 -17.48
N TRP A 325 -3.30 4.64 -16.26
CA TRP A 325 -4.57 3.98 -15.95
C TRP A 325 -5.59 4.98 -15.43
N PHE A 326 -6.88 4.72 -15.70
CA PHE A 326 -7.96 5.27 -14.90
C PHE A 326 -7.89 4.75 -13.46
N GLY A 327 -8.45 5.49 -12.49
CA GLY A 327 -8.36 5.10 -11.08
C GLY A 327 -9.60 4.41 -10.55
N TYR A 328 -10.77 4.75 -11.07
CA TYR A 328 -12.03 4.50 -10.38
C TYR A 328 -13.15 4.13 -11.36
N PHE A 329 -13.73 2.97 -11.14
CA PHE A 329 -14.89 2.48 -11.88
C PHE A 329 -16.04 2.17 -10.93
N HIS A 330 -17.26 2.39 -11.39
CA HIS A 330 -18.45 1.83 -10.75
C HIS A 330 -18.44 0.30 -10.89
N ARG A 331 -19.26 -0.39 -10.11
CA ARG A 331 -19.32 -1.85 -10.11
C ARG A 331 -19.61 -2.44 -11.50
N ASP A 332 -20.49 -1.79 -12.26
CA ASP A 332 -20.88 -2.19 -13.63
C ASP A 332 -19.77 -1.96 -14.68
N GLY A 333 -18.62 -1.43 -14.29
CA GLY A 333 -17.48 -1.15 -15.16
C GLY A 333 -17.58 0.18 -15.90
N THR A 334 -18.54 1.05 -15.56
CA THR A 334 -18.57 2.44 -16.09
C THR A 334 -17.55 3.31 -15.36
N LEU A 335 -16.90 4.20 -16.09
CA LEU A 335 -15.87 5.08 -15.54
C LEU A 335 -16.48 6.10 -14.57
N ALA A 336 -16.01 6.12 -13.32
CA ALA A 336 -16.51 7.05 -12.30
C ALA A 336 -15.88 8.45 -12.43
N THR A 337 -14.59 8.51 -12.77
CA THR A 337 -13.86 9.76 -12.99
C THR A 337 -12.67 9.55 -13.91
N PRO A 338 -12.39 10.46 -14.84
CA PRO A 338 -11.29 10.32 -15.79
C PRO A 338 -9.93 10.80 -15.24
N ILE A 339 -9.86 11.31 -14.01
CA ILE A 339 -8.61 11.85 -13.44
C ILE A 339 -7.51 10.78 -13.35
N LYS A 340 -6.27 11.18 -13.57
CA LYS A 340 -5.09 10.29 -13.51
C LYS A 340 -4.40 10.32 -12.17
N GLY A 341 -4.49 11.41 -11.43
CA GLY A 341 -3.92 11.57 -10.12
C GLY A 341 -4.83 12.30 -9.14
N ASN A 342 -4.80 11.90 -7.88
CA ASN A 342 -5.42 12.58 -6.76
C ASN A 342 -4.67 12.26 -5.46
N LEU A 343 -5.20 12.66 -4.28
CA LEU A 343 -4.53 12.41 -2.99
C LEU A 343 -4.23 10.94 -2.68
N TYR A 344 -4.81 9.99 -3.40
CA TYR A 344 -4.66 8.55 -3.16
C TYR A 344 -4.07 7.79 -4.33
N LYS A 345 -4.34 8.21 -5.59
CA LYS A 345 -3.82 7.59 -6.81
C LYS A 345 -2.58 8.30 -7.32
N GLY A 346 -1.44 7.65 -7.24
CA GLY A 346 -0.14 8.15 -7.67
C GLY A 346 0.82 7.04 -8.10
N PRO A 347 2.10 7.35 -8.32
CA PRO A 347 3.06 6.47 -8.97
C PRO A 347 3.63 5.42 -7.98
N PHE A 348 2.81 4.51 -7.49
CA PHE A 348 3.25 3.46 -6.56
C PHE A 348 2.71 2.07 -6.92
N HIS A 349 1.42 1.80 -6.77
CA HIS A 349 0.86 0.46 -6.97
C HIS A 349 1.09 -0.06 -8.39
N ILE A 350 0.85 0.77 -9.42
CA ILE A 350 1.04 0.38 -10.82
C ILE A 350 2.51 0.06 -11.14
N PRO A 351 3.49 0.95 -10.87
CA PRO A 351 4.90 0.61 -11.07
C PRO A 351 5.37 -0.58 -10.24
N ARG A 352 4.92 -0.69 -8.99
CA ARG A 352 5.24 -1.83 -8.11
C ARG A 352 4.74 -3.14 -8.69
N MET A 353 3.49 -3.16 -9.17
CA MET A 353 2.91 -4.33 -9.83
C MET A 353 3.76 -4.77 -11.03
N TYR A 354 4.07 -3.86 -11.95
CA TYR A 354 4.88 -4.21 -13.13
C TYR A 354 6.26 -4.72 -12.73
N MET A 355 6.95 -4.06 -11.79
CA MET A 355 8.28 -4.49 -11.33
C MET A 355 8.22 -5.89 -10.68
N LYS A 356 7.24 -6.13 -9.80
CA LYS A 356 7.07 -7.42 -9.11
C LYS A 356 6.62 -8.53 -10.05
N CYS A 357 5.68 -8.28 -10.94
CA CYS A 357 5.26 -9.29 -11.91
C CYS A 357 6.40 -9.67 -12.87
N LEU A 358 7.17 -8.69 -13.37
CA LEU A 358 8.35 -8.97 -14.18
C LEU A 358 9.45 -9.76 -13.43
N GLU A 359 9.60 -9.52 -12.12
CA GLU A 359 10.51 -10.30 -11.27
C GLU A 359 10.04 -11.74 -11.11
N LEU A 360 8.74 -11.94 -10.90
CA LEU A 360 8.12 -13.26 -10.75
C LEU A 360 8.09 -14.08 -12.05
N MET A 361 8.12 -13.45 -13.22
CA MET A 361 8.14 -14.12 -14.53
C MET A 361 9.55 -14.60 -14.95
N GLN A 362 10.60 -14.11 -14.32
CA GLN A 362 12.00 -14.54 -14.54
C GLN A 362 12.31 -15.79 -13.72
#